data_bc21612e76b73415a8efd2f2628d36bc
#
_entry.id   bc21612e76b73415a8efd2f2628d36bc
#
_cell.length_a   1.000
_cell.length_b   1.000
_cell.length_c   1.000
_cell.angle_alpha   90.00
_cell.angle_beta   90.00
_cell.angle_gamma   90.00
#
_symmetry.space_group_name_H-M   'P 1'
#
loop_
_entity.id
_entity.type
_entity.pdbx_description
1 polymer ?
#
loop_
_entity_poly.entity_id
_entity_poly.type
_entity_poly.pdbx_seq_one_letter_code
_entity_poly.pdbx_strand_id
1 'polypeptide(L)'
;MPQMRPYVDGDWKSVLDLCLRAFAPACESLERLAGADLDWRRSIRRHLRSLTRPGKGGWLVVAELRGSVVGVVQYQVDRETQSGSIGVSAVHPARQGKGIGSLMYKHVLDLMSAQGVKYATADTGADSSHAPARRAYEKAGFVAVPTIHYFMNLRDSGARAPRRAPRPSRGNKGR
;
A
#
# COMPACT_ATOMS: atom_id res chain seq x y z
N MET A 1 -20.18 15.78 -5.91
CA MET A 1 -18.89 15.08 -6.07
C MET A 1 -18.19 15.11 -4.71
N PRO A 2 -17.33 14.16 -4.36
CA PRO A 2 -16.53 14.24 -3.13
C PRO A 2 -15.54 15.41 -3.22
N GLN A 3 -15.30 16.06 -2.08
CA GLN A 3 -14.28 17.07 -1.89
C GLN A 3 -13.00 16.37 -1.44
N MET A 4 -11.86 16.73 -2.04
CA MET A 4 -10.54 16.25 -1.62
C MET A 4 -9.95 17.27 -0.62
N ARG A 5 -9.46 16.79 0.50
CA ARG A 5 -8.79 17.61 1.51
C ARG A 5 -7.69 16.84 2.23
N PRO A 6 -6.73 17.55 2.85
CA PRO A 6 -5.77 16.89 3.73
C PRO A 6 -6.46 16.12 4.86
N TYR A 7 -5.84 15.01 5.25
CA TYR A 7 -6.21 14.27 6.46
C TYR A 7 -6.00 15.14 7.71
N VAL A 8 -6.90 15.01 8.67
CA VAL A 8 -6.75 15.56 10.02
C VAL A 8 -6.97 14.45 11.06
N ASP A 9 -6.44 14.61 12.28
CA ASP A 9 -6.48 13.55 13.30
C ASP A 9 -7.91 13.07 13.65
N GLY A 10 -8.90 13.94 13.52
CA GLY A 10 -10.33 13.60 13.67
C GLY A 10 -10.82 12.55 12.67
N ASP A 11 -10.15 12.39 11.53
CA ASP A 11 -10.51 11.41 10.48
C ASP A 11 -10.08 9.97 10.84
N TRP A 12 -9.24 9.79 11.86
CA TRP A 12 -8.61 8.51 12.16
C TRP A 12 -9.57 7.33 12.21
N LYS A 13 -10.67 7.48 12.96
CA LYS A 13 -11.65 6.39 13.12
C LYS A 13 -12.28 6.00 11.79
N SER A 14 -12.66 6.99 11.00
CA SER A 14 -13.30 6.80 9.69
C SER A 14 -12.33 6.19 8.67
N VAL A 15 -11.09 6.68 8.61
CA VAL A 15 -10.03 6.15 7.72
C VAL A 15 -9.68 4.73 8.09
N LEU A 16 -9.53 4.41 9.39
CA LEU A 16 -9.23 3.06 9.82
C LEU A 16 -10.35 2.07 9.46
N ASP A 17 -11.60 2.39 9.78
CA ASP A 17 -12.76 1.53 9.46
C ASP A 17 -12.87 1.32 7.94
N LEU A 18 -12.74 2.40 7.16
CA LEU A 18 -12.75 2.34 5.70
C LEU A 18 -11.68 1.41 5.16
N CYS A 19 -10.44 1.56 5.61
CA CYS A 19 -9.32 0.72 5.16
C CYS A 19 -9.50 -0.75 5.56
N LEU A 20 -9.93 -1.03 6.78
CA LEU A 20 -10.19 -2.40 7.23
C LEU A 20 -11.27 -3.08 6.37
N ARG A 21 -12.32 -2.37 5.98
CA ARG A 21 -13.38 -2.90 5.10
C ARG A 21 -12.91 -3.05 3.66
N ALA A 22 -12.17 -2.08 3.15
CA ALA A 22 -11.74 -2.09 1.75
C ALA A 22 -10.67 -3.15 1.47
N PHE A 23 -9.78 -3.41 2.44
CA PHE A 23 -8.67 -4.35 2.26
C PHE A 23 -9.01 -5.79 2.71
N ALA A 24 -10.14 -6.02 3.39
CA ALA A 24 -10.51 -7.34 3.87
C ALA A 24 -10.43 -8.44 2.78
N PRO A 25 -10.98 -8.27 1.57
CA PRO A 25 -10.95 -9.34 0.56
C PRO A 25 -9.52 -9.76 0.15
N ALA A 26 -8.61 -8.80 0.01
CA ALA A 26 -7.22 -9.05 -0.36
C ALA A 26 -6.43 -9.67 0.82
N CYS A 27 -6.61 -9.11 2.02
CA CYS A 27 -5.90 -9.56 3.21
C CYS A 27 -6.33 -10.95 3.67
N GLU A 28 -7.60 -11.29 3.56
CA GLU A 28 -8.12 -12.65 3.85
C GLU A 28 -7.59 -13.70 2.87
N SER A 29 -7.31 -13.30 1.62
CA SER A 29 -6.63 -14.19 0.66
C SER A 29 -5.19 -14.45 1.06
N LEU A 30 -4.47 -13.44 1.54
CA LEU A 30 -3.11 -13.58 2.04
C LEU A 30 -3.07 -14.38 3.36
N GLU A 31 -4.03 -14.18 4.25
CA GLU A 31 -4.17 -14.94 5.49
C GLU A 31 -4.33 -16.46 5.23
N ARG A 32 -5.07 -16.82 4.18
CA ARG A 32 -5.18 -18.24 3.75
C ARG A 32 -3.85 -18.84 3.30
N LEU A 33 -2.96 -18.04 2.72
CA LEU A 33 -1.63 -18.47 2.29
C LEU A 33 -0.61 -18.49 3.44
N ALA A 34 -0.73 -17.54 4.36
CA ALA A 34 0.23 -17.33 5.45
C ALA A 34 -0.10 -18.13 6.73
N GLY A 35 -1.32 -18.70 6.81
CA GLY A 35 -1.84 -19.31 8.04
C GLY A 35 -2.45 -18.28 9.00
N ALA A 36 -3.17 -18.77 10.01
CA ALA A 36 -3.97 -17.97 10.95
C ALA A 36 -3.19 -16.97 11.83
N ASP A 37 -1.87 -17.02 11.81
CA ASP A 37 -1.02 -16.13 12.62
C ASP A 37 -0.82 -14.72 12.01
N LEU A 38 -1.32 -14.48 10.80
CA LEU A 38 -1.22 -13.18 10.16
C LEU A 38 -2.37 -12.26 10.65
N ASP A 39 -2.13 -11.51 11.73
CA ASP A 39 -3.04 -10.44 12.15
C ASP A 39 -2.90 -9.22 11.20
N TRP A 40 -3.53 -9.33 10.03
CA TRP A 40 -3.50 -8.26 9.03
C TRP A 40 -4.21 -6.98 9.52
N ARG A 41 -5.23 -7.09 10.38
CA ARG A 41 -5.94 -5.92 10.94
C ARG A 41 -5.01 -5.09 11.82
N ARG A 42 -4.22 -5.75 12.65
CA ARG A 42 -3.19 -5.10 13.46
C ARG A 42 -2.09 -4.48 12.58
N SER A 43 -1.69 -5.17 11.51
CA SER A 43 -0.68 -4.69 10.57
C SER A 43 -1.16 -3.43 9.82
N ILE A 44 -2.39 -3.42 9.30
CA ILE A 44 -3.01 -2.24 8.69
C ILE A 44 -3.08 -1.08 9.69
N ARG A 45 -3.57 -1.32 10.90
CA ARG A 45 -3.65 -0.28 11.95
C ARG A 45 -2.27 0.34 12.24
N ARG A 46 -1.25 -0.50 12.39
CA ARG A 46 0.12 -0.03 12.66
C ARG A 46 0.66 0.78 11.49
N HIS A 47 0.45 0.29 10.28
CA HIS A 47 0.90 0.98 9.07
C HIS A 47 0.22 2.34 8.92
N LEU A 48 -1.11 2.40 8.99
CA LEU A 48 -1.84 3.67 8.93
C LEU A 48 -1.37 4.65 10.02
N ARG A 49 -1.12 4.19 11.24
CA ARG A 49 -0.57 5.05 12.31
C ARG A 49 0.82 5.59 11.98
N SER A 50 1.65 4.86 11.27
CA SER A 50 2.96 5.38 10.84
C SER A 50 2.82 6.49 9.79
N LEU A 51 1.80 6.43 8.95
CA LEU A 51 1.54 7.42 7.91
C LEU A 51 0.96 8.75 8.47
N THR A 52 0.31 8.72 9.63
CA THR A 52 -0.25 9.93 10.25
C THR A 52 0.78 10.74 11.04
N ARG A 53 2.02 10.24 11.18
CA ARG A 53 3.09 10.95 11.89
C ARG A 53 3.76 11.98 10.98
N PRO A 54 3.96 13.24 11.43
CA PRO A 54 4.63 14.25 10.65
C PRO A 54 6.03 13.79 10.17
N GLY A 55 6.32 14.02 8.90
CA GLY A 55 7.65 13.79 8.31
C GLY A 55 8.04 12.35 8.00
N LYS A 56 7.19 11.36 8.24
CA LYS A 56 7.56 9.93 8.05
C LYS A 56 6.75 9.15 7.02
N GLY A 57 5.66 9.68 6.51
CA GLY A 57 4.76 8.86 5.69
C GLY A 57 4.27 9.50 4.39
N GLY A 58 4.82 10.66 4.04
CA GLY A 58 4.25 11.46 2.96
C GLY A 58 2.98 12.17 3.42
N TRP A 59 2.05 12.35 2.51
CA TRP A 59 0.81 13.08 2.75
C TRP A 59 -0.40 12.15 2.60
N LEU A 60 -1.37 12.32 3.51
CA LEU A 60 -2.68 11.69 3.42
C LEU A 60 -3.72 12.70 2.94
N VAL A 61 -4.50 12.30 1.95
CA VAL A 61 -5.66 13.03 1.44
C VAL A 61 -6.89 12.17 1.65
N VAL A 62 -7.98 12.77 2.12
CA VAL A 62 -9.28 12.12 2.24
C VAL A 62 -10.25 12.66 1.20
N ALA A 63 -11.10 11.78 0.69
CA ALA A 63 -12.26 12.12 -0.10
C ALA A 63 -13.47 12.21 0.83
N GLU A 64 -14.04 13.40 0.99
CA GLU A 64 -15.20 13.64 1.82
C GLU A 64 -16.46 13.85 0.98
N LEU A 65 -17.54 13.21 1.35
CA LEU A 65 -18.85 13.37 0.72
C LEU A 65 -19.93 13.60 1.79
N ARG A 66 -20.54 14.77 1.78
CA ARG A 66 -21.58 15.15 2.74
C ARG A 66 -21.14 14.94 4.20
N GLY A 67 -19.96 15.42 4.55
CA GLY A 67 -19.40 15.32 5.91
C GLY A 67 -18.88 13.92 6.29
N SER A 68 -18.88 12.95 5.37
CA SER A 68 -18.38 11.60 5.63
C SER A 68 -17.12 11.30 4.80
N VAL A 69 -16.08 10.72 5.40
CA VAL A 69 -14.91 10.22 4.70
C VAL A 69 -15.30 8.97 3.92
N VAL A 70 -15.18 9.02 2.60
CA VAL A 70 -15.53 7.94 1.67
C VAL A 70 -14.34 7.37 0.92
N GLY A 71 -13.17 8.00 1.05
CA GLY A 71 -11.92 7.52 0.46
C GLY A 71 -10.71 8.11 1.17
N VAL A 72 -9.58 7.46 1.02
CA VAL A 72 -8.27 7.91 1.48
C VAL A 72 -7.20 7.52 0.49
N VAL A 73 -6.21 8.38 0.29
CA VAL A 73 -5.03 8.10 -0.52
C VAL A 73 -3.80 8.70 0.16
N GLN A 74 -2.74 7.92 0.24
CA GLN A 74 -1.42 8.37 0.68
C GLN A 74 -0.53 8.54 -0.55
N TYR A 75 0.26 9.62 -0.56
CA TYR A 75 1.28 9.83 -1.57
C TYR A 75 2.57 10.34 -0.94
N GLN A 76 3.66 10.13 -1.64
CA GLN A 76 4.99 10.60 -1.27
C GLN A 76 5.63 11.31 -2.47
N VAL A 77 6.55 12.22 -2.19
CA VAL A 77 7.36 12.91 -3.18
C VAL A 77 8.82 12.83 -2.76
N ASP A 78 9.65 12.34 -3.65
CA ASP A 78 11.10 12.45 -3.57
C ASP A 78 11.55 13.56 -4.51
N ARG A 79 12.03 14.65 -3.92
CA ARG A 79 12.47 15.84 -4.67
C ARG A 79 13.82 15.64 -5.34
N GLU A 80 14.67 14.78 -4.79
CA GLU A 80 15.99 14.49 -5.34
C GLU A 80 15.87 13.74 -6.66
N THR A 81 15.06 12.70 -6.68
CA THR A 81 14.80 11.90 -7.88
C THR A 81 13.67 12.45 -8.74
N GLN A 82 12.98 13.50 -8.31
CA GLN A 82 11.78 14.05 -8.93
C GLN A 82 10.70 12.99 -9.20
N SER A 83 10.59 12.03 -8.29
CA SER A 83 9.63 10.93 -8.38
C SER A 83 8.55 11.02 -7.29
N GLY A 84 7.40 10.40 -7.55
CA GLY A 84 6.34 10.27 -6.58
C GLY A 84 5.84 8.83 -6.49
N SER A 85 5.21 8.49 -5.38
CA SER A 85 4.54 7.20 -5.24
C SER A 85 3.18 7.34 -4.58
N ILE A 86 2.22 6.55 -5.04
CA ILE A 86 0.92 6.36 -4.38
C ILE A 86 1.03 5.07 -3.56
N GLY A 87 0.87 5.18 -2.26
CA GLY A 87 0.88 4.04 -1.35
C GLY A 87 -0.54 3.58 -1.00
N VAL A 88 -0.90 3.66 0.28
CA VAL A 88 -2.25 3.27 0.72
C VAL A 88 -3.31 4.08 -0.02
N SER A 89 -4.23 3.37 -0.68
CA SER A 89 -5.43 3.98 -1.25
C SER A 89 -6.64 3.08 -1.05
N ALA A 90 -7.74 3.64 -0.60
CA ALA A 90 -8.97 2.91 -0.37
C ALA A 90 -10.20 3.78 -0.60
N VAL A 91 -11.26 3.17 -1.12
CA VAL A 91 -12.60 3.75 -1.24
C VAL A 91 -13.56 2.86 -0.46
N HIS A 92 -14.44 3.46 0.33
CA HIS A 92 -15.45 2.74 1.11
C HIS A 92 -16.24 1.79 0.19
N PRO A 93 -16.41 0.50 0.55
CA PRO A 93 -17.02 -0.52 -0.33
C PRO A 93 -18.34 -0.09 -0.95
N ALA A 94 -19.24 0.52 -0.17
CA ALA A 94 -20.55 1.01 -0.66
C ALA A 94 -20.45 2.23 -1.63
N ARG A 95 -19.26 2.75 -1.84
CA ARG A 95 -18.99 3.92 -2.70
C ARG A 95 -18.05 3.59 -3.86
N GLN A 96 -17.57 2.36 -3.96
CA GLN A 96 -16.77 1.90 -5.09
C GLN A 96 -17.58 1.90 -6.40
N GLY A 97 -16.89 1.85 -7.54
CA GLY A 97 -17.51 1.89 -8.86
C GLY A 97 -18.05 3.27 -9.29
N LYS A 98 -17.95 4.31 -8.44
CA LYS A 98 -18.49 5.68 -8.70
C LYS A 98 -17.41 6.68 -9.10
N GLY A 99 -16.23 6.23 -9.52
CA GLY A 99 -15.14 7.09 -9.98
C GLY A 99 -14.35 7.80 -8.89
N ILE A 100 -14.64 7.56 -7.59
CA ILE A 100 -13.96 8.23 -6.46
C ILE A 100 -12.46 7.97 -6.47
N GLY A 101 -12.03 6.73 -6.71
CA GLY A 101 -10.61 6.37 -6.79
C GLY A 101 -9.87 7.16 -7.87
N SER A 102 -10.44 7.25 -9.08
CA SER A 102 -9.83 8.03 -10.17
C SER A 102 -9.75 9.52 -9.85
N LEU A 103 -10.74 10.08 -9.15
CA LEU A 103 -10.71 11.47 -8.69
C LEU A 103 -9.60 11.69 -7.64
N MET A 104 -9.43 10.74 -6.69
CA MET A 104 -8.35 10.80 -5.70
C MET A 104 -7.00 10.76 -6.38
N TYR A 105 -6.79 9.85 -7.33
CA TYR A 105 -5.52 9.73 -8.04
C TYR A 105 -5.22 10.98 -8.87
N LYS A 106 -6.20 11.49 -9.62
CA LYS A 106 -6.02 12.75 -10.34
C LYS A 106 -5.58 13.88 -9.39
N HIS A 107 -6.25 14.04 -8.26
CA HIS A 107 -5.93 15.09 -7.30
C HIS A 107 -4.50 14.97 -6.76
N VAL A 108 -4.04 13.78 -6.36
CA VAL A 108 -2.67 13.62 -5.84
C VAL A 108 -1.62 13.73 -6.93
N LEU A 109 -1.91 13.34 -8.17
CA LEU A 109 -1.02 13.56 -9.32
C LEU A 109 -0.86 15.05 -9.62
N ASP A 110 -1.95 15.83 -9.55
CA ASP A 110 -1.90 17.28 -9.67
C ASP A 110 -1.02 17.91 -8.56
N LEU A 111 -1.14 17.43 -7.31
CA LEU A 111 -0.30 17.87 -6.19
C LEU A 111 1.18 17.48 -6.36
N MET A 112 1.47 16.28 -6.87
CA MET A 112 2.83 15.84 -7.18
C MET A 112 3.44 16.68 -8.30
N SER A 113 2.68 16.90 -9.38
CA SER A 113 3.13 17.73 -10.52
C SER A 113 3.46 19.16 -10.09
N ALA A 114 2.64 19.76 -9.23
CA ALA A 114 2.91 21.08 -8.66
C ALA A 114 4.19 21.13 -7.80
N GLN A 115 4.67 19.99 -7.32
CA GLN A 115 5.92 19.84 -6.58
C GLN A 115 7.12 19.45 -7.46
N GLY A 116 6.97 19.43 -8.81
CA GLY A 116 8.04 19.14 -9.76
C GLY A 116 8.29 17.64 -9.99
N VAL A 117 7.36 16.76 -9.58
CA VAL A 117 7.45 15.32 -9.85
C VAL A 117 7.29 15.07 -11.35
N LYS A 118 8.18 14.26 -11.92
CA LYS A 118 8.18 13.88 -13.34
C LYS A 118 7.58 12.50 -13.60
N TYR A 119 7.69 11.59 -12.65
CA TYR A 119 7.08 10.25 -12.75
C TYR A 119 6.48 9.83 -11.42
N ALA A 120 5.31 9.19 -11.49
CA ALA A 120 4.63 8.63 -10.35
C ALA A 120 4.50 7.11 -10.51
N THR A 121 4.65 6.39 -9.39
CA THR A 121 4.45 4.94 -9.32
C THR A 121 3.31 4.60 -8.39
N ALA A 122 2.70 3.44 -8.61
CA ALA A 122 1.72 2.85 -7.70
C ALA A 122 1.76 1.32 -7.84
N ASP A 123 1.66 0.61 -6.73
CA ASP A 123 1.63 -0.83 -6.70
C ASP A 123 0.25 -1.36 -6.31
N THR A 124 -0.17 -2.45 -6.97
CA THR A 124 -1.42 -3.15 -6.64
C THR A 124 -1.34 -4.61 -7.06
N GLY A 125 -2.16 -5.47 -6.44
CA GLY A 125 -2.21 -6.89 -6.76
C GLY A 125 -2.78 -7.18 -8.15
N ALA A 126 -2.38 -8.32 -8.72
CA ALA A 126 -2.89 -8.83 -10.00
C ALA A 126 -4.20 -9.59 -9.86
N ASP A 127 -4.58 -10.01 -8.64
CA ASP A 127 -5.79 -10.77 -8.38
C ASP A 127 -7.08 -9.98 -8.59
N SER A 128 -8.22 -10.67 -8.54
CA SER A 128 -9.54 -10.07 -8.82
C SER A 128 -9.96 -9.02 -7.79
N SER A 129 -9.52 -9.12 -6.53
CA SER A 129 -9.87 -8.17 -5.47
C SER A 129 -9.28 -6.79 -5.73
N HIS A 130 -8.15 -6.72 -6.45
CA HIS A 130 -7.47 -5.48 -6.84
C HIS A 130 -7.91 -4.94 -8.21
N ALA A 131 -8.77 -5.63 -8.95
CA ALA A 131 -9.21 -5.17 -10.26
C ALA A 131 -9.84 -3.76 -10.26
N PRO A 132 -10.60 -3.32 -9.23
CA PRO A 132 -11.09 -1.94 -9.17
C PRO A 132 -9.95 -0.90 -9.08
N ALA A 133 -8.89 -1.20 -8.33
CA ALA A 133 -7.73 -0.32 -8.20
C ALA A 133 -6.97 -0.20 -9.52
N ARG A 134 -6.70 -1.33 -10.20
CA ARG A 134 -6.05 -1.33 -11.53
C ARG A 134 -6.81 -0.46 -12.53
N ARG A 135 -8.13 -0.66 -12.67
CA ARG A 135 -8.96 0.19 -13.55
C ARG A 135 -8.91 1.68 -13.19
N ALA A 136 -8.81 2.00 -11.89
CA ALA A 136 -8.73 3.39 -11.46
C ALA A 136 -7.36 4.01 -11.78
N TYR A 137 -6.27 3.25 -11.65
CA TYR A 137 -4.92 3.68 -12.06
C TYR A 137 -4.83 3.89 -13.58
N GLU A 138 -5.28 2.91 -14.37
CA GLU A 138 -5.30 3.00 -15.83
C GLU A 138 -6.12 4.21 -16.31
N LYS A 139 -7.28 4.45 -15.70
CA LYS A 139 -8.11 5.63 -15.97
C LYS A 139 -7.44 6.95 -15.58
N ALA A 140 -6.52 6.93 -14.60
CA ALA A 140 -5.73 8.09 -14.21
C ALA A 140 -4.47 8.28 -15.08
N GLY A 141 -4.22 7.39 -16.06
CA GLY A 141 -3.12 7.48 -17.01
C GLY A 141 -1.88 6.63 -16.67
N PHE A 142 -1.95 5.79 -15.62
CA PHE A 142 -0.86 4.85 -15.34
C PHE A 142 -0.80 3.73 -16.38
N VAL A 143 0.42 3.32 -16.71
CA VAL A 143 0.69 2.15 -17.55
C VAL A 143 1.11 0.99 -16.66
N ALA A 144 0.51 -0.19 -16.86
CA ALA A 144 0.84 -1.38 -16.09
C ALA A 144 2.22 -1.93 -16.49
N VAL A 145 3.10 -2.08 -15.50
CA VAL A 145 4.40 -2.78 -15.64
C VAL A 145 4.31 -4.07 -14.87
N PRO A 146 4.35 -5.25 -15.53
CA PRO A 146 4.26 -6.52 -14.84
C PRO A 146 5.43 -6.75 -13.87
N THR A 147 5.10 -7.09 -12.62
CA THR A 147 6.05 -7.47 -11.58
C THR A 147 5.64 -8.80 -10.97
N ILE A 148 6.59 -9.54 -10.39
CA ILE A 148 6.33 -10.80 -9.72
C ILE A 148 6.67 -10.64 -8.24
N HIS A 149 5.71 -10.93 -7.38
CA HIS A 149 5.89 -10.96 -5.94
C HIS A 149 5.97 -12.42 -5.47
N TYR A 150 7.03 -12.77 -4.75
CA TYR A 150 7.23 -14.10 -4.18
C TYR A 150 6.92 -14.06 -2.69
N PHE A 151 6.14 -15.06 -2.22
CA PHE A 151 5.83 -15.26 -0.82
C PHE A 151 6.27 -16.65 -0.38
N MET A 152 6.85 -16.78 0.81
CA MET A 152 7.19 -18.05 1.44
C MET A 152 6.79 -18.02 2.92
N ASN A 153 6.01 -19.01 3.36
CA ASN A 153 5.80 -19.25 4.77
C ASN A 153 6.96 -20.09 5.33
N LEU A 154 7.82 -19.48 6.13
CA LEU A 154 8.98 -20.17 6.69
C LEU A 154 8.63 -21.21 7.76
N ARG A 155 7.43 -21.17 8.33
CA ARG A 155 6.97 -22.16 9.32
C ARG A 155 6.56 -23.48 8.66
N ASP A 156 5.98 -23.43 7.47
CA ASP A 156 5.51 -24.61 6.72
C ASP A 156 6.59 -25.19 5.82
N SER A 157 7.65 -24.43 5.56
CA SER A 157 8.68 -24.78 4.59
C SER A 157 9.62 -25.91 5.03
N GLY A 158 9.35 -26.57 6.18
CA GLY A 158 10.19 -27.66 6.71
C GLY A 158 11.67 -27.26 6.67
N ALA A 159 11.97 -26.03 7.11
CA ALA A 159 13.22 -25.36 6.85
C ALA A 159 14.39 -26.28 7.19
N ARG A 160 14.94 -26.97 6.20
CA ARG A 160 16.29 -27.48 6.29
C ARG A 160 17.15 -26.27 6.62
N ALA A 161 17.58 -26.21 7.90
CA ALA A 161 18.60 -25.26 8.30
C ALA A 161 19.69 -25.28 7.22
N PRO A 162 20.15 -24.13 6.72
CA PRO A 162 21.20 -24.12 5.71
C PRO A 162 22.34 -24.99 6.23
N ARG A 163 22.70 -26.02 5.49
CA ARG A 163 23.83 -26.90 5.87
C ARG A 163 25.01 -25.96 6.15
N ARG A 164 25.47 -25.94 7.40
CA ARG A 164 26.65 -25.18 7.78
C ARG A 164 27.71 -25.44 6.75
N ALA A 165 28.20 -24.39 6.12
CA ALA A 165 29.33 -24.48 5.23
C ALA A 165 30.45 -25.26 5.94
N PRO A 166 31.13 -26.22 5.27
CA PRO A 166 32.22 -26.96 5.89
C PRO A 166 33.28 -25.95 6.40
N ARG A 167 33.64 -26.06 7.66
CA ARG A 167 34.72 -25.24 8.24
C ARG A 167 35.95 -25.45 7.40
N PRO A 168 36.66 -24.38 6.99
CA PRO A 168 37.93 -24.52 6.34
C PRO A 168 38.85 -25.35 7.21
N SER A 169 39.43 -26.40 6.66
CA SER A 169 40.40 -27.24 7.34
C SER A 169 41.55 -26.36 7.81
N ARG A 170 41.83 -26.37 9.10
CA ARG A 170 43.05 -25.74 9.67
C ARG A 170 44.22 -26.37 8.98
N GLY A 171 44.90 -25.61 8.12
CA GLY A 171 46.16 -26.02 7.50
C GLY A 171 47.13 -26.44 8.60
N ASN A 172 47.57 -27.67 8.51
CA ASN A 172 48.62 -28.26 9.33
C ASN A 172 49.93 -27.50 9.02
N LYS A 173 50.31 -26.60 9.91
CA LYS A 173 51.71 -26.11 9.94
C LYS A 173 52.54 -27.19 10.58
N GLY A 174 53.06 -28.07 9.78
CA GLY A 174 54.08 -29.04 10.15
C GLY A 174 55.43 -28.59 9.60
N ARG A 175 56.33 -28.36 10.53
CA ARG A 175 57.81 -28.40 10.55
C ARG A 175 58.56 -28.05 9.27
#